data_59a4ef1afcaca8a20205ff29c61520c9
#
_entry.id   59a4ef1afcaca8a20205ff29c61520c9
#
_cell.length_a   1.000
_cell.length_b   1.000
_cell.length_c   1.000
_cell.angle_alpha   90.00
_cell.angle_beta   90.00
_cell.angle_gamma   90.00
#
_symmetry.space_group_name_H-M   'P 1'
#
loop_
_entity.id
_entity.type
_entity.pdbx_description
1 polymer ?
#
loop_
_entity_poly.entity_id
_entity_poly.type
_entity_poly.pdbx_seq_one_letter_code
_entity_poly.pdbx_strand_id
1 'polypeptide(L)'
;VTQLQAAGARETVLAAGQSAAGPGALASAYRWLTETPVFMVLWFLWFLVWLVALFSLYALLAERFGWRIRGHWLVLSPANLLWLVPLTLAPTAMMGYYPGIGPDTVMGIIPMPHVLAYYALFFFFGVIYYDCDDREGRLGGSWRWLLPVTLLLIFPLALEFATGTFGFGDSLLPAKFHRPASVFFQSLFAWAMSFASIGLFRALLTRENRTIRYLSDSAYWLYLGHLPLCIAGQAVISQWAGPAWIKLPLFSVVLISVLLLSYQFLVRYTWIGRLLNGPRNRPGQAPQPIPVSGVAL
;
A
#
# COMPACT_ATOMS: atom_id res chain seq x y z
N VAL A 1 -5.92 -26.93 -6.48
CA VAL A 1 -5.82 -25.82 -5.50
C VAL A 1 -7.03 -24.90 -5.66
N THR A 2 -7.46 -24.59 -6.86
CA THR A 2 -8.58 -23.66 -7.17
C THR A 2 -9.97 -24.19 -6.75
N GLN A 3 -10.21 -25.49 -6.76
CA GLN A 3 -11.52 -26.05 -6.34
C GLN A 3 -11.68 -26.06 -4.81
N LEU A 4 -10.60 -26.25 -4.06
CA LEU A 4 -10.62 -26.22 -2.59
C LEU A 4 -10.83 -24.79 -2.05
N GLN A 5 -10.29 -23.77 -2.71
CA GLN A 5 -10.51 -22.38 -2.32
C GLN A 5 -11.94 -21.90 -2.66
N ALA A 6 -12.50 -22.35 -3.78
CA ALA A 6 -13.87 -22.02 -4.15
C ALA A 6 -14.91 -22.77 -3.26
N ALA A 7 -14.59 -23.99 -2.81
CA ALA A 7 -15.43 -24.72 -1.85
C ALA A 7 -15.39 -24.07 -0.47
N GLY A 8 -14.21 -23.69 0.03
CA GLY A 8 -14.07 -22.98 1.31
C GLY A 8 -14.79 -21.62 1.33
N ALA A 9 -14.75 -20.88 0.23
CA ALA A 9 -15.46 -19.60 0.12
C ALA A 9 -17.00 -19.80 0.09
N ARG A 10 -17.49 -20.85 -0.53
CA ARG A 10 -18.93 -21.20 -0.53
C ARG A 10 -19.41 -21.66 0.84
N GLU A 11 -18.64 -22.47 1.54
CA GLU A 11 -19.00 -22.91 2.90
C GLU A 11 -19.02 -21.75 3.89
N THR A 12 -18.09 -20.79 3.77
CA THR A 12 -18.07 -19.59 4.62
C THR A 12 -19.30 -18.70 4.38
N VAL A 13 -19.72 -18.54 3.13
CA VAL A 13 -20.92 -17.76 2.78
C VAL A 13 -22.20 -18.45 3.23
N LEU A 14 -22.29 -19.78 3.13
CA LEU A 14 -23.44 -20.55 3.57
C LEU A 14 -23.53 -20.65 5.10
N ALA A 15 -22.41 -20.77 5.80
CA ALA A 15 -22.35 -20.75 7.27
C ALA A 15 -22.72 -19.36 7.84
N ALA A 16 -22.34 -18.27 7.17
CA ALA A 16 -22.77 -16.91 7.54
C ALA A 16 -24.28 -16.69 7.38
N GLY A 17 -24.91 -17.34 6.40
CA GLY A 17 -26.38 -17.24 6.17
C GLY A 17 -27.23 -18.02 7.18
N GLN A 18 -26.70 -19.03 7.88
CA GLN A 18 -27.45 -19.87 8.81
C GLN A 18 -27.45 -19.39 10.27
N SER A 19 -26.63 -18.39 10.62
CA SER A 19 -26.47 -17.86 11.99
C SER A 19 -27.34 -16.64 12.34
N ALA A 20 -28.34 -16.31 11.57
CA ALA A 20 -29.06 -15.04 11.66
C ALA A 20 -30.16 -14.93 12.75
N ALA A 21 -30.15 -15.76 13.79
CA ALA A 21 -31.13 -15.66 14.86
C ALA A 21 -30.51 -15.94 16.24
N GLY A 22 -29.98 -14.89 16.90
CA GLY A 22 -29.49 -14.98 18.27
C GLY A 22 -28.63 -13.78 18.71
N PRO A 23 -28.12 -13.71 19.95
CA PRO A 23 -27.24 -12.63 20.44
C PRO A 23 -25.94 -12.44 19.63
N GLY A 24 -25.70 -13.24 18.59
CA GLY A 24 -24.61 -13.13 17.64
C GLY A 24 -24.91 -12.31 16.36
N ALA A 25 -26.12 -11.82 16.15
CA ALA A 25 -26.50 -11.13 14.90
C ALA A 25 -25.63 -9.90 14.60
N LEU A 26 -25.32 -9.09 15.62
CA LEU A 26 -24.45 -7.94 15.51
C LEU A 26 -23.00 -8.35 15.17
N ALA A 27 -22.49 -9.41 15.79
CA ALA A 27 -21.15 -9.93 15.51
C ALA A 27 -21.07 -10.53 14.09
N SER A 28 -22.13 -11.22 13.65
CA SER A 28 -22.23 -11.75 12.29
C SER A 28 -22.31 -10.65 11.24
N ALA A 29 -23.08 -9.60 11.50
CA ALA A 29 -23.16 -8.43 10.65
C ALA A 29 -21.80 -7.67 10.58
N TYR A 30 -21.13 -7.51 11.72
CA TYR A 30 -19.80 -6.91 11.77
C TYR A 30 -18.79 -7.72 10.94
N ARG A 31 -18.73 -9.03 11.11
CA ARG A 31 -17.88 -9.92 10.30
C ARG A 31 -18.20 -9.80 8.81
N TRP A 32 -19.47 -9.83 8.45
CA TRP A 32 -19.88 -9.68 7.05
C TRP A 32 -19.38 -8.33 6.47
N LEU A 33 -19.53 -7.25 7.20
CA LEU A 33 -19.09 -5.91 6.76
C LEU A 33 -17.57 -5.77 6.66
N THR A 34 -16.81 -6.49 7.51
CA THR A 34 -15.34 -6.36 7.56
C THR A 34 -14.61 -7.41 6.73
N GLU A 35 -15.18 -8.61 6.58
CA GLU A 35 -14.48 -9.76 5.99
C GLU A 35 -14.97 -10.09 4.57
N THR A 36 -16.18 -9.64 4.17
CA THR A 36 -16.68 -9.91 2.82
C THR A 36 -15.85 -9.14 1.78
N PRO A 37 -15.25 -9.82 0.79
CA PRO A 37 -14.32 -9.21 -0.16
C PRO A 37 -15.04 -8.39 -1.23
N VAL A 38 -15.60 -7.23 -0.85
CA VAL A 38 -16.32 -6.33 -1.75
C VAL A 38 -15.35 -5.55 -2.65
N PHE A 39 -14.26 -5.06 -2.08
CA PHE A 39 -13.34 -4.17 -2.78
C PHE A 39 -12.10 -4.86 -3.37
N MET A 40 -11.90 -6.14 -3.13
CA MET A 40 -10.76 -6.93 -3.65
C MET A 40 -9.52 -6.08 -4.04
N VAL A 41 -9.37 -5.72 -5.32
CA VAL A 41 -8.24 -4.92 -5.83
C VAL A 41 -8.31 -3.46 -5.40
N LEU A 42 -9.53 -2.93 -5.21
CA LEU A 42 -9.75 -1.52 -4.88
C LEU A 42 -9.63 -1.24 -3.38
N TRP A 43 -9.26 -2.26 -2.56
CA TRP A 43 -9.15 -2.11 -1.12
C TRP A 43 -8.28 -0.90 -0.71
N PHE A 44 -7.16 -0.67 -1.41
CA PHE A 44 -6.28 0.47 -1.11
C PHE A 44 -6.97 1.82 -1.38
N LEU A 45 -7.68 1.96 -2.50
CA LEU A 45 -8.45 3.18 -2.79
C LEU A 45 -9.56 3.39 -1.77
N TRP A 46 -10.21 2.31 -1.34
CA TRP A 46 -11.24 2.39 -0.31
C TRP A 46 -10.68 2.85 1.04
N PHE A 47 -9.52 2.32 1.44
CA PHE A 47 -8.79 2.81 2.62
C PHE A 47 -8.41 4.27 2.47
N LEU A 48 -7.96 4.69 1.31
CA LEU A 48 -7.63 6.08 1.03
C LEU A 48 -8.84 7.00 1.19
N VAL A 49 -10.04 6.58 0.79
CA VAL A 49 -11.29 7.33 1.03
C VAL A 49 -11.51 7.57 2.53
N TRP A 50 -11.36 6.53 3.36
CA TRP A 50 -11.48 6.67 4.81
C TRP A 50 -10.41 7.58 5.40
N LEU A 51 -9.16 7.46 4.96
CA LEU A 51 -8.05 8.28 5.44
C LEU A 51 -8.23 9.75 5.03
N VAL A 52 -8.68 10.02 3.81
CA VAL A 52 -8.98 11.38 3.35
C VAL A 52 -10.17 11.97 4.09
N ALA A 53 -11.22 11.18 4.35
CA ALA A 53 -12.35 11.64 5.16
C ALA A 53 -11.92 11.99 6.60
N LEU A 54 -11.09 11.15 7.24
CA LEU A 54 -10.52 11.43 8.56
C LEU A 54 -9.63 12.68 8.54
N PHE A 55 -8.81 12.83 7.51
CA PHE A 55 -7.98 14.03 7.35
C PHE A 55 -8.82 15.29 7.14
N SER A 56 -9.87 15.22 6.33
CA SER A 56 -10.78 16.35 6.09
C SER A 56 -11.46 16.78 7.38
N LEU A 57 -11.92 15.81 8.19
CA LEU A 57 -12.49 16.08 9.51
C LEU A 57 -11.44 16.73 10.43
N TYR A 58 -10.23 16.18 10.47
CA TYR A 58 -9.12 16.76 11.23
C TYR A 58 -8.83 18.20 10.78
N ALA A 59 -8.75 18.46 9.47
CA ALA A 59 -8.47 19.79 8.93
C ALA A 59 -9.54 20.81 9.32
N LEU A 60 -10.83 20.45 9.22
CA LEU A 60 -11.94 21.29 9.66
C LEU A 60 -11.89 21.61 11.16
N LEU A 61 -11.59 20.61 11.99
CA LEU A 61 -11.45 20.81 13.43
C LEU A 61 -10.21 21.65 13.78
N ALA A 62 -9.10 21.40 13.12
CA ALA A 62 -7.85 22.13 13.31
C ALA A 62 -8.01 23.61 12.95
N GLU A 63 -8.71 23.92 11.85
CA GLU A 63 -9.04 25.27 11.45
C GLU A 63 -9.95 25.95 12.49
N ARG A 64 -11.02 25.27 12.93
CA ARG A 64 -11.97 25.79 13.90
C ARG A 64 -11.35 26.08 15.28
N PHE A 65 -10.43 25.22 15.73
CA PHE A 65 -9.80 25.31 17.04
C PHE A 65 -8.39 25.94 17.01
N GLY A 66 -7.91 26.34 15.83
CA GLY A 66 -6.57 26.93 15.68
C GLY A 66 -5.43 25.95 15.96
N TRP A 67 -5.67 24.64 15.84
CA TRP A 67 -4.64 23.63 16.06
C TRP A 67 -3.63 23.64 14.92
N ARG A 68 -2.35 23.75 15.29
CA ARG A 68 -1.24 23.62 14.31
C ARG A 68 -0.26 22.57 14.80
N ILE A 69 -0.10 21.50 14.02
CA ILE A 69 0.93 20.50 14.30
C ILE A 69 2.27 21.10 13.88
N ARG A 70 3.10 21.45 14.86
CA ARG A 70 4.49 21.85 14.65
C ARG A 70 5.40 20.66 14.90
N GLY A 71 5.39 19.68 14.00
CA GLY A 71 6.05 18.40 14.20
C GLY A 71 7.25 18.13 13.31
N HIS A 72 7.74 19.12 12.55
CA HIS A 72 8.80 18.87 11.56
C HIS A 72 10.10 18.34 12.18
N TRP A 73 10.43 18.69 13.42
CA TRP A 73 11.58 18.12 14.11
C TRP A 73 11.43 16.61 14.39
N LEU A 74 10.21 16.14 14.67
CA LEU A 74 9.91 14.71 14.85
C LEU A 74 10.08 13.94 13.54
N VAL A 75 9.65 14.54 12.43
CA VAL A 75 9.65 13.90 11.10
C VAL A 75 11.05 13.89 10.49
N LEU A 76 11.75 15.03 10.53
CA LEU A 76 13.07 15.18 9.91
C LEU A 76 14.23 14.72 10.80
N SER A 77 13.96 14.34 12.04
CA SER A 77 14.99 13.82 12.94
C SER A 77 15.52 12.47 12.43
N PRO A 78 16.85 12.21 12.49
CA PRO A 78 17.39 10.88 12.23
C PRO A 78 16.90 9.82 13.23
N ALA A 79 16.35 10.26 14.37
CA ALA A 79 15.78 9.42 15.41
C ALA A 79 14.28 9.11 15.19
N ASN A 80 13.69 9.49 14.03
CA ASN A 80 12.26 9.28 13.77
C ASN A 80 11.82 7.81 13.88
N LEU A 81 12.68 6.85 13.54
CA LEU A 81 12.40 5.41 13.71
C LEU A 81 12.17 5.01 15.16
N LEU A 82 12.77 5.72 16.14
CA LEU A 82 12.64 5.40 17.56
C LEU A 82 11.23 5.60 18.11
N TRP A 83 10.43 6.45 17.50
CA TRP A 83 9.03 6.63 17.90
C TRP A 83 8.04 6.02 16.89
N LEU A 84 8.37 6.00 15.59
CA LEU A 84 7.51 5.42 14.56
C LEU A 84 7.38 3.91 14.71
N VAL A 85 8.50 3.21 14.93
CA VAL A 85 8.49 1.75 15.08
C VAL A 85 7.64 1.33 16.27
N PRO A 86 7.87 1.83 17.52
CA PRO A 86 7.01 1.49 18.66
C PRO A 86 5.53 1.79 18.43
N LEU A 87 5.20 2.92 17.80
CA LEU A 87 3.82 3.28 17.51
C LEU A 87 3.15 2.30 16.53
N THR A 88 3.94 1.72 15.62
CA THR A 88 3.46 0.77 14.62
C THR A 88 3.35 -0.66 15.19
N LEU A 89 4.05 -1.00 16.28
CA LEU A 89 4.03 -2.34 16.86
C LEU A 89 2.61 -2.80 17.26
N ALA A 90 1.84 -1.91 17.89
CA ALA A 90 0.52 -2.27 18.38
C ALA A 90 -0.44 -2.70 17.25
N PRO A 91 -0.67 -1.90 16.20
CA PRO A 91 -1.51 -2.33 15.08
C PRO A 91 -0.94 -3.54 14.34
N THR A 92 0.40 -3.66 14.17
CA THR A 92 1.02 -4.82 13.53
C THR A 92 0.84 -6.10 14.34
N ALA A 93 0.95 -6.03 15.67
CA ALA A 93 0.76 -7.19 16.55
C ALA A 93 -0.68 -7.72 16.54
N MET A 94 -1.65 -6.86 16.21
CA MET A 94 -3.08 -7.23 16.11
C MET A 94 -3.44 -7.86 14.76
N MET A 95 -2.54 -7.81 13.77
CA MET A 95 -2.77 -8.41 12.45
C MET A 95 -2.69 -9.93 12.51
N GLY A 96 -3.56 -10.60 11.74
CA GLY A 96 -3.68 -12.06 11.69
C GLY A 96 -2.73 -12.76 10.71
N TYR A 97 -1.89 -12.03 9.99
CA TYR A 97 -1.10 -12.58 8.88
C TYR A 97 0.07 -13.48 9.31
N TYR A 98 0.31 -13.62 10.60
CA TYR A 98 1.34 -14.55 11.11
C TYR A 98 0.89 -16.02 10.99
N PRO A 99 1.72 -16.94 10.46
CA PRO A 99 3.08 -16.78 9.97
C PRO A 99 3.12 -16.26 8.53
N GLY A 100 3.38 -14.99 8.36
CA GLY A 100 3.46 -14.33 7.06
C GLY A 100 4.17 -13.00 7.18
N ILE A 101 4.45 -12.38 6.05
CA ILE A 101 5.12 -11.08 5.97
C ILE A 101 4.21 -10.04 5.29
N GLY A 102 4.21 -8.83 5.83
CA GLY A 102 3.42 -7.72 5.33
C GLY A 102 2.16 -7.44 6.16
N PRO A 103 1.55 -6.28 5.96
CA PRO A 103 0.33 -5.90 6.65
C PRO A 103 -0.89 -6.62 6.08
N ASP A 104 -1.91 -6.82 6.92
CA ASP A 104 -3.20 -7.33 6.50
C ASP A 104 -3.84 -6.39 5.48
N THR A 105 -4.56 -6.99 4.53
CA THR A 105 -5.39 -6.28 3.56
C THR A 105 -6.85 -6.59 3.84
N VAL A 106 -7.62 -5.57 4.19
CA VAL A 106 -9.05 -5.73 4.46
C VAL A 106 -9.84 -5.33 3.23
N MET A 107 -10.62 -6.26 2.71
CA MET A 107 -11.40 -6.09 1.48
C MET A 107 -12.87 -5.75 1.76
N GLY A 108 -13.28 -5.69 3.02
CA GLY A 108 -14.65 -5.41 3.46
C GLY A 108 -15.05 -3.94 3.34
N ILE A 109 -16.32 -3.66 3.60
CA ILE A 109 -16.90 -2.31 3.54
C ILE A 109 -16.37 -1.44 4.69
N ILE A 110 -16.29 -2.00 5.88
CA ILE A 110 -15.77 -1.29 7.06
C ILE A 110 -14.33 -1.75 7.30
N PRO A 111 -13.36 -0.84 7.29
CA PRO A 111 -11.98 -1.20 7.58
C PRO A 111 -11.81 -1.65 9.03
N MET A 112 -11.06 -2.72 9.26
CA MET A 112 -10.72 -3.15 10.62
C MET A 112 -9.90 -2.05 11.31
N PRO A 113 -10.23 -1.68 12.56
CA PRO A 113 -9.62 -0.51 13.21
C PRO A 113 -8.10 -0.57 13.30
N HIS A 114 -7.51 -1.74 13.62
CA HIS A 114 -6.07 -1.89 13.73
C HIS A 114 -5.36 -1.79 12.37
N VAL A 115 -5.99 -2.30 11.29
CA VAL A 115 -5.46 -2.18 9.93
C VAL A 115 -5.55 -0.73 9.46
N LEU A 116 -6.70 -0.07 9.71
CA LEU A 116 -6.85 1.36 9.42
C LEU A 116 -5.82 2.20 10.20
N ALA A 117 -5.60 1.91 11.48
CA ALA A 117 -4.60 2.58 12.29
C ALA A 117 -3.18 2.43 11.72
N TYR A 118 -2.82 1.22 11.25
CA TYR A 118 -1.54 1.00 10.60
C TYR A 118 -1.34 1.90 9.38
N TYR A 119 -2.27 1.90 8.44
CA TYR A 119 -2.17 2.75 7.24
C TYR A 119 -2.30 4.24 7.56
N ALA A 120 -3.08 4.60 8.59
CA ALA A 120 -3.20 5.98 9.06
C ALA A 120 -1.87 6.54 9.56
N LEU A 121 -1.03 5.74 10.23
CA LEU A 121 0.30 6.19 10.66
C LEU A 121 1.16 6.66 9.48
N PHE A 122 1.19 5.90 8.38
CA PHE A 122 1.93 6.28 7.18
C PHE A 122 1.30 7.49 6.48
N PHE A 123 -0.03 7.52 6.39
CA PHE A 123 -0.75 8.61 5.76
C PHE A 123 -0.53 9.93 6.50
N PHE A 124 -0.75 9.97 7.81
CA PHE A 124 -0.58 11.19 8.62
C PHE A 124 0.89 11.58 8.76
N PHE A 125 1.82 10.62 8.79
CA PHE A 125 3.23 10.94 8.65
C PHE A 125 3.51 11.68 7.35
N GLY A 126 2.94 11.22 6.23
CA GLY A 126 3.05 11.90 4.93
C GLY A 126 2.47 13.31 4.93
N VAL A 127 1.33 13.53 5.62
CA VAL A 127 0.74 14.87 5.79
C VAL A 127 1.68 15.81 6.55
N ILE A 128 2.22 15.36 7.70
CA ILE A 128 3.16 16.16 8.49
C ILE A 128 4.45 16.41 7.71
N TYR A 129 4.94 15.40 6.98
CA TYR A 129 6.13 15.53 6.14
C TYR A 129 5.93 16.56 5.02
N TYR A 130 4.77 16.60 4.40
CA TYR A 130 4.43 17.59 3.38
C TYR A 130 4.56 19.02 3.92
N ASP A 131 4.08 19.27 5.14
CA ASP A 131 4.17 20.58 5.80
C ASP A 131 5.61 20.96 6.20
N CYS A 132 6.54 19.98 6.25
CA CYS A 132 7.94 20.24 6.61
C CYS A 132 8.75 20.93 5.50
N ASP A 133 8.25 20.99 4.25
CA ASP A 133 8.94 21.51 3.07
C ASP A 133 10.43 21.07 3.00
N ASP A 134 10.66 19.74 3.09
CA ASP A 134 12.01 19.14 3.13
C ASP A 134 12.74 19.24 1.79
N ARG A 135 13.09 20.48 1.40
CA ARG A 135 13.82 20.75 0.15
C ARG A 135 15.20 20.13 0.13
N GLU A 136 15.84 20.04 1.29
CA GLU A 136 17.19 19.48 1.43
C GLU A 136 17.21 17.95 1.37
N GLY A 137 16.06 17.28 1.54
CA GLY A 137 15.95 15.81 1.52
C GLY A 137 16.54 15.14 2.76
N ARG A 138 16.39 15.77 3.91
CA ARG A 138 16.92 15.29 5.19
C ARG A 138 16.34 13.94 5.55
N LEU A 139 15.03 13.71 5.32
CA LEU A 139 14.36 12.45 5.63
C LEU A 139 15.01 11.26 4.93
N GLY A 140 15.38 11.42 3.65
CA GLY A 140 16.03 10.39 2.85
C GLY A 140 17.57 10.46 2.85
N GLY A 141 18.20 11.38 3.61
CA GLY A 141 19.64 11.64 3.54
C GLY A 141 20.53 10.42 3.80
N SER A 142 20.07 9.51 4.64
CA SER A 142 20.81 8.28 5.03
C SER A 142 20.57 7.08 4.10
N TRP A 143 19.89 7.25 2.96
CA TRP A 143 19.45 6.14 2.10
C TRP A 143 20.57 5.19 1.67
N ARG A 144 21.79 5.70 1.45
CA ARG A 144 22.95 4.92 0.99
C ARG A 144 23.34 3.80 1.97
N TRP A 145 23.13 4.03 3.26
CA TRP A 145 23.38 3.06 4.32
C TRP A 145 22.09 2.34 4.73
N LEU A 146 21.00 3.07 4.79
CA LEU A 146 19.72 2.53 5.24
C LEU A 146 19.19 1.47 4.26
N LEU A 147 19.33 1.67 2.95
CA LEU A 147 18.85 0.73 1.95
C LEU A 147 19.54 -0.65 2.03
N PRO A 148 20.88 -0.74 1.98
CA PRO A 148 21.53 -2.05 2.12
C PRO A 148 21.30 -2.70 3.48
N VAL A 149 21.29 -1.95 4.58
CA VAL A 149 20.97 -2.48 5.90
C VAL A 149 19.54 -3.02 5.93
N THR A 150 18.59 -2.29 5.35
CA THR A 150 17.19 -2.71 5.29
C THR A 150 17.02 -3.99 4.46
N LEU A 151 17.67 -4.09 3.31
CA LEU A 151 17.53 -5.25 2.42
C LEU A 151 18.35 -6.46 2.87
N LEU A 152 19.55 -6.26 3.41
CA LEU A 152 20.48 -7.35 3.72
C LEU A 152 20.42 -7.83 5.16
N LEU A 153 19.87 -7.03 6.08
CA LEU A 153 19.78 -7.39 7.49
C LEU A 153 18.32 -7.38 7.99
N ILE A 154 17.61 -6.24 7.88
CA ILE A 154 16.28 -6.10 8.47
C ILE A 154 15.27 -7.01 7.77
N PHE A 155 15.27 -7.04 6.42
CA PHE A 155 14.35 -7.87 5.64
C PHE A 155 14.54 -9.37 5.87
N PRO A 156 15.79 -9.95 5.81
CA PRO A 156 15.98 -11.35 6.13
C PRO A 156 15.58 -11.72 7.56
N LEU A 157 15.83 -10.86 8.55
CA LEU A 157 15.36 -11.08 9.92
C LEU A 157 13.84 -11.03 10.04
N ALA A 158 13.19 -10.06 9.35
CA ALA A 158 11.73 -10.00 9.31
C ALA A 158 11.13 -11.26 8.69
N LEU A 159 11.72 -11.73 7.58
CA LEU A 159 11.28 -12.95 6.89
C LEU A 159 11.53 -14.21 7.72
N GLU A 160 12.70 -14.34 8.33
CA GLU A 160 13.03 -15.49 9.18
C GLU A 160 12.08 -15.61 10.37
N PHE A 161 11.90 -14.55 11.16
CA PHE A 161 11.01 -14.59 12.31
C PHE A 161 9.52 -14.68 11.95
N ALA A 162 9.14 -14.33 10.72
CA ALA A 162 7.78 -14.50 10.22
C ALA A 162 7.50 -15.93 9.74
N THR A 163 8.42 -16.53 8.99
CA THR A 163 8.17 -17.74 8.20
C THR A 163 9.15 -18.88 8.44
N GLY A 164 10.26 -18.62 9.14
CA GLY A 164 11.35 -19.62 9.33
C GLY A 164 12.08 -19.98 8.03
N THR A 165 12.10 -19.09 7.04
CA THR A 165 12.58 -19.38 5.68
C THR A 165 14.03 -19.86 5.63
N PHE A 166 14.90 -19.29 6.47
CA PHE A 166 16.34 -19.61 6.48
C PHE A 166 16.73 -20.63 7.54
N GLY A 167 15.87 -20.91 8.53
CA GLY A 167 16.06 -21.92 9.57
C GLY A 167 17.04 -21.55 10.67
N PHE A 168 17.43 -20.27 10.79
CA PHE A 168 18.34 -19.82 11.87
C PHE A 168 17.61 -19.14 13.05
N GLY A 169 16.30 -18.98 12.98
CA GLY A 169 15.52 -18.24 13.98
C GLY A 169 15.67 -18.79 15.39
N ASP A 170 15.61 -20.11 15.56
CA ASP A 170 15.75 -20.77 16.87
C ASP A 170 17.17 -20.64 17.44
N SER A 171 18.17 -20.43 16.61
CA SER A 171 19.55 -20.20 17.07
C SER A 171 19.76 -18.78 17.60
N LEU A 172 18.93 -17.82 17.18
CA LEU A 172 19.00 -16.42 17.61
C LEU A 172 18.10 -16.13 18.81
N LEU A 173 16.85 -16.64 18.77
CA LEU A 173 15.83 -16.38 19.77
C LEU A 173 15.00 -17.64 20.04
N PRO A 174 14.60 -17.89 21.31
CA PRO A 174 13.61 -18.93 21.61
C PRO A 174 12.30 -18.72 20.85
N ALA A 175 11.63 -19.81 20.42
CA ALA A 175 10.43 -19.79 19.60
C ALA A 175 9.30 -18.87 20.11
N LYS A 176 9.16 -18.73 21.44
CA LYS A 176 8.18 -17.83 22.08
C LYS A 176 8.37 -16.34 21.72
N PHE A 177 9.57 -15.95 21.27
CA PHE A 177 9.89 -14.58 20.88
C PHE A 177 9.83 -14.37 19.35
N HIS A 178 9.59 -15.39 18.53
CA HIS A 178 9.56 -15.26 17.09
C HIS A 178 8.47 -14.28 16.63
N ARG A 179 7.25 -14.40 17.15
CA ARG A 179 6.17 -13.46 16.81
C ARG A 179 6.47 -12.00 17.21
N PRO A 180 6.88 -11.68 18.45
CA PRO A 180 7.32 -10.32 18.79
C PRO A 180 8.46 -9.80 17.92
N ALA A 181 9.46 -10.63 17.62
CA ALA A 181 10.58 -10.27 16.76
C ALA A 181 10.09 -10.01 15.31
N SER A 182 9.22 -10.86 14.78
CA SER A 182 8.59 -10.66 13.47
C SER A 182 7.85 -9.32 13.40
N VAL A 183 7.00 -9.00 14.37
CA VAL A 183 6.29 -7.72 14.45
C VAL A 183 7.24 -6.54 14.48
N PHE A 184 8.32 -6.63 15.27
CA PHE A 184 9.33 -5.58 15.36
C PHE A 184 10.06 -5.38 14.03
N PHE A 185 10.61 -6.44 13.45
CA PHE A 185 11.41 -6.32 12.22
C PHE A 185 10.55 -5.95 11.02
N GLN A 186 9.29 -6.39 10.93
CA GLN A 186 8.37 -5.97 9.87
C GLN A 186 8.02 -4.49 9.99
N SER A 187 7.74 -3.98 11.20
CA SER A 187 7.49 -2.56 11.43
C SER A 187 8.72 -1.70 11.12
N LEU A 188 9.90 -2.15 11.53
CA LEU A 188 11.16 -1.49 11.23
C LEU A 188 11.45 -1.50 9.71
N PHE A 189 11.21 -2.64 9.04
CA PHE A 189 11.38 -2.76 7.60
C PHE A 189 10.48 -1.79 6.83
N ALA A 190 9.20 -1.68 7.20
CA ALA A 190 8.26 -0.81 6.52
C ALA A 190 8.71 0.66 6.54
N TRP A 191 9.12 1.18 7.68
CA TRP A 191 9.61 2.55 7.81
C TRP A 191 11.00 2.77 7.20
N ALA A 192 11.94 1.88 7.49
CA ALA A 192 13.30 1.98 6.97
C ALA A 192 13.32 1.91 5.44
N MET A 193 12.52 1.01 4.83
CA MET A 193 12.41 0.90 3.39
C MET A 193 11.73 2.13 2.78
N SER A 194 10.71 2.69 3.43
CA SER A 194 10.06 3.92 2.99
C SER A 194 11.05 5.09 2.93
N PHE A 195 11.84 5.30 3.98
CA PHE A 195 12.82 6.40 4.02
C PHE A 195 13.99 6.16 3.06
N ALA A 196 14.47 4.92 2.98
CA ALA A 196 15.51 4.56 2.02
C ALA A 196 15.05 4.79 0.58
N SER A 197 13.80 4.42 0.26
CA SER A 197 13.21 4.62 -1.07
C SER A 197 13.04 6.10 -1.40
N ILE A 198 12.55 6.93 -0.47
CA ILE A 198 12.45 8.37 -0.66
C ILE A 198 13.83 8.96 -1.02
N GLY A 199 14.88 8.61 -0.27
CA GLY A 199 16.23 9.07 -0.55
C GLY A 199 16.80 8.57 -1.87
N LEU A 200 16.62 7.29 -2.17
CA LEU A 200 17.04 6.68 -3.42
C LEU A 200 16.40 7.35 -4.64
N PHE A 201 15.06 7.44 -4.65
CA PHE A 201 14.34 8.04 -5.78
C PHE A 201 14.65 9.53 -5.93
N ARG A 202 14.80 10.25 -4.82
CA ARG A 202 15.25 11.65 -4.87
C ARG A 202 16.64 11.79 -5.48
N ALA A 203 17.57 10.88 -5.20
CA ALA A 203 18.91 10.89 -5.77
C ALA A 203 18.94 10.49 -7.25
N LEU A 204 18.08 9.53 -7.66
CA LEU A 204 18.04 9.05 -9.05
C LEU A 204 17.17 9.91 -9.97
N LEU A 205 16.11 10.53 -9.44
CA LEU A 205 15.10 11.24 -10.21
C LEU A 205 15.19 12.77 -10.03
N THR A 206 16.39 13.31 -10.10
CA THR A 206 16.67 14.75 -9.92
C THR A 206 16.20 15.63 -11.08
N ARG A 207 15.97 15.04 -12.25
CA ARG A 207 15.56 15.77 -13.46
C ARG A 207 14.18 15.34 -13.92
N GLU A 208 13.36 16.29 -14.35
CA GLU A 208 12.12 15.97 -15.04
C GLU A 208 12.41 15.16 -16.29
N ASN A 209 11.92 13.93 -16.33
CA ASN A 209 12.03 13.03 -17.45
C ASN A 209 10.62 12.69 -17.96
N ARG A 210 10.41 12.85 -19.28
CA ARG A 210 9.12 12.56 -19.92
C ARG A 210 8.68 11.11 -19.70
N THR A 211 9.63 10.18 -19.67
CA THR A 211 9.36 8.75 -19.42
C THR A 211 8.88 8.53 -17.99
N ILE A 212 9.55 9.12 -17.00
CA ILE A 212 9.16 9.01 -15.59
C ILE A 212 7.78 9.62 -15.37
N ARG A 213 7.52 10.79 -15.96
CA ARG A 213 6.20 11.42 -15.91
C ARG A 213 5.13 10.54 -16.57
N TYR A 214 5.43 9.91 -17.70
CA TYR A 214 4.52 8.97 -18.36
C TYR A 214 4.21 7.75 -17.48
N LEU A 215 5.23 7.16 -16.85
CA LEU A 215 5.06 6.03 -15.92
C LEU A 215 4.25 6.43 -14.68
N SER A 216 4.52 7.60 -14.12
CA SER A 216 3.74 8.13 -13.00
C SER A 216 2.28 8.36 -13.37
N ASP A 217 2.01 8.97 -14.52
CA ASP A 217 0.65 9.20 -15.02
C ASP A 217 -0.10 7.88 -15.30
N SER A 218 0.61 6.82 -15.70
CA SER A 218 0.01 5.51 -15.98
C SER A 218 -0.27 4.67 -14.72
N ALA A 219 0.34 5.02 -13.57
CA ALA A 219 0.31 4.20 -12.37
C ALA A 219 -1.11 3.86 -11.88
N TYR A 220 -2.03 4.82 -11.89
CA TYR A 220 -3.43 4.57 -11.51
C TYR A 220 -4.13 3.58 -12.43
N TRP A 221 -3.90 3.68 -13.75
CA TRP A 221 -4.46 2.75 -14.70
C TRP A 221 -3.85 1.35 -14.55
N LEU A 222 -2.54 1.28 -14.34
CA LEU A 222 -1.86 0.02 -14.07
C LEU A 222 -2.46 -0.65 -12.82
N TYR A 223 -2.68 0.12 -11.76
CA TYR A 223 -3.31 -0.37 -10.54
C TYR A 223 -4.73 -0.90 -10.77
N LEU A 224 -5.56 -0.18 -11.54
CA LEU A 224 -6.94 -0.59 -11.80
C LEU A 224 -7.02 -1.82 -12.72
N GLY A 225 -6.15 -1.88 -13.74
CA GLY A 225 -6.23 -2.88 -14.80
C GLY A 225 -5.42 -4.15 -14.55
N HIS A 226 -4.49 -4.17 -13.57
CA HIS A 226 -3.56 -5.30 -13.45
C HIS A 226 -4.25 -6.60 -13.02
N LEU A 227 -5.23 -6.59 -12.12
CA LEU A 227 -5.78 -7.82 -11.57
C LEU A 227 -6.52 -8.67 -12.61
N PRO A 228 -7.48 -8.13 -13.40
CA PRO A 228 -8.14 -8.92 -14.44
C PRO A 228 -7.12 -9.55 -15.41
N LEU A 229 -6.11 -8.78 -15.80
CA LEU A 229 -5.05 -9.25 -16.69
C LEU A 229 -4.10 -10.25 -16.00
N CYS A 230 -3.84 -10.09 -14.70
CA CYS A 230 -3.10 -11.07 -13.91
C CYS A 230 -3.84 -12.41 -13.86
N ILE A 231 -5.15 -12.41 -13.57
CA ILE A 231 -5.95 -13.62 -13.50
C ILE A 231 -5.99 -14.33 -14.85
N ALA A 232 -6.28 -13.59 -15.93
CA ALA A 232 -6.31 -14.13 -17.28
C ALA A 232 -4.94 -14.66 -17.71
N GLY A 233 -3.88 -13.92 -17.46
CA GLY A 233 -2.53 -14.30 -17.81
C GLY A 233 -1.99 -15.48 -17.00
N GLN A 234 -2.34 -15.58 -15.72
CA GLN A 234 -2.00 -16.75 -14.89
C GLN A 234 -2.68 -18.02 -15.40
N ALA A 235 -3.94 -17.94 -15.86
CA ALA A 235 -4.64 -19.07 -16.47
C ALA A 235 -3.90 -19.61 -17.72
N VAL A 236 -3.32 -18.71 -18.51
CA VAL A 236 -2.54 -19.08 -19.70
C VAL A 236 -1.16 -19.62 -19.32
N ILE A 237 -0.41 -18.91 -18.45
CA ILE A 237 0.98 -19.27 -18.14
C ILE A 237 1.08 -20.51 -17.23
N SER A 238 0.00 -20.83 -16.49
CA SER A 238 -0.05 -22.05 -15.68
C SER A 238 0.04 -23.33 -16.51
N GLN A 239 -0.44 -23.29 -17.74
CA GLN A 239 -0.40 -24.44 -18.67
C GLN A 239 0.99 -24.66 -19.28
N TRP A 240 1.89 -23.70 -19.18
CA TRP A 240 3.24 -23.85 -19.69
C TRP A 240 4.14 -24.57 -18.68
N ALA A 241 4.86 -25.61 -19.11
CA ALA A 241 5.75 -26.41 -18.26
C ALA A 241 7.12 -25.76 -17.97
N GLY A 242 7.35 -24.52 -18.36
CA GLY A 242 8.60 -23.81 -18.14
C GLY A 242 8.90 -23.51 -16.65
N PRO A 243 10.17 -23.23 -16.31
CA PRO A 243 10.57 -22.94 -14.93
C PRO A 243 10.03 -21.58 -14.43
N ALA A 244 9.69 -21.52 -13.14
CA ALA A 244 9.04 -20.34 -12.53
C ALA A 244 9.87 -19.05 -12.66
N TRP A 245 11.20 -19.14 -12.60
CA TRP A 245 12.11 -18.00 -12.72
C TRP A 245 12.15 -17.36 -14.12
N ILE A 246 11.71 -18.08 -15.18
CA ILE A 246 11.48 -17.50 -16.49
C ILE A 246 10.05 -17.00 -16.64
N LYS A 247 9.08 -17.77 -16.13
CA LYS A 247 7.65 -17.42 -16.24
C LYS A 247 7.35 -16.07 -15.63
N LEU A 248 7.85 -15.84 -14.40
CA LEU A 248 7.52 -14.63 -13.65
C LEU A 248 8.02 -13.35 -14.32
N PRO A 249 9.31 -13.21 -14.72
CA PRO A 249 9.78 -12.03 -15.44
C PRO A 249 9.08 -11.83 -16.78
N LEU A 250 8.93 -12.91 -17.57
CA LEU A 250 8.26 -12.83 -18.87
C LEU A 250 6.82 -12.35 -18.72
N PHE A 251 6.07 -12.95 -17.80
CA PHE A 251 4.70 -12.56 -17.53
C PHE A 251 4.61 -11.10 -17.07
N SER A 252 5.50 -10.67 -16.17
CA SER A 252 5.53 -9.30 -15.67
C SER A 252 5.79 -8.29 -16.80
N VAL A 253 6.75 -8.57 -17.68
CA VAL A 253 7.06 -7.70 -18.83
C VAL A 253 5.88 -7.61 -19.78
N VAL A 254 5.26 -8.74 -20.13
CA VAL A 254 4.09 -8.77 -21.02
C VAL A 254 2.92 -8.00 -20.40
N LEU A 255 2.61 -8.27 -19.12
CA LEU A 255 1.53 -7.61 -18.38
C LEU A 255 1.71 -6.08 -18.35
N ILE A 256 2.89 -5.62 -17.94
CA ILE A 256 3.21 -4.19 -17.89
C ILE A 256 3.12 -3.56 -19.28
N SER A 257 3.63 -4.24 -20.31
CA SER A 257 3.57 -3.75 -21.69
C SER A 257 2.14 -3.60 -22.18
N VAL A 258 1.29 -4.60 -21.96
CA VAL A 258 -0.15 -4.54 -22.32
C VAL A 258 -0.85 -3.40 -21.59
N LEU A 259 -0.58 -3.23 -20.28
CA LEU A 259 -1.16 -2.14 -19.50
C LEU A 259 -0.69 -0.76 -19.96
N LEU A 260 0.59 -0.58 -20.28
CA LEU A 260 1.11 0.69 -20.80
C LEU A 260 0.57 1.00 -22.19
N LEU A 261 0.45 0.01 -23.07
CA LEU A 261 -0.16 0.16 -24.38
C LEU A 261 -1.65 0.53 -24.25
N SER A 262 -2.40 -0.18 -23.41
CA SER A 262 -3.81 0.16 -23.15
C SER A 262 -3.96 1.55 -22.55
N TYR A 263 -3.09 1.96 -21.64
CA TYR A 263 -3.06 3.32 -21.14
C TYR A 263 -2.87 4.34 -22.26
N GLN A 264 -1.86 4.14 -23.11
CA GLN A 264 -1.52 5.06 -24.20
C GLN A 264 -2.68 5.26 -25.19
N PHE A 265 -3.33 4.16 -25.58
CA PHE A 265 -4.32 4.20 -26.67
C PHE A 265 -5.76 4.36 -26.19
N LEU A 266 -6.11 3.75 -25.03
CA LEU A 266 -7.50 3.70 -24.56
C LEU A 266 -7.82 4.67 -23.43
N VAL A 267 -6.79 5.18 -22.70
CA VAL A 267 -7.03 5.94 -21.47
C VAL A 267 -6.50 7.36 -21.53
N ARG A 268 -5.26 7.54 -21.93
CA ARG A 268 -4.50 8.78 -21.76
C ARG A 268 -5.21 10.05 -22.24
N TYR A 269 -5.92 9.97 -23.37
CA TYR A 269 -6.58 11.12 -24.02
C TYR A 269 -8.11 11.05 -23.96
N THR A 270 -8.68 10.12 -23.17
CA THR A 270 -10.11 9.94 -22.99
C THR A 270 -10.60 10.62 -21.71
N TRP A 271 -11.89 10.55 -21.45
CA TRP A 271 -12.49 11.03 -20.22
C TRP A 271 -11.96 10.30 -18.97
N ILE A 272 -11.61 9.01 -19.10
CA ILE A 272 -11.00 8.21 -18.03
C ILE A 272 -9.65 8.81 -17.64
N GLY A 273 -8.79 9.11 -18.63
CA GLY A 273 -7.50 9.73 -18.39
C GLY A 273 -7.62 11.14 -17.78
N ARG A 274 -8.63 11.89 -18.15
CA ARG A 274 -8.93 13.21 -17.55
C ARG A 274 -9.34 13.08 -16.08
N LEU A 275 -10.14 12.07 -15.75
CA LEU A 275 -10.55 11.78 -14.38
C LEU A 275 -9.37 11.37 -13.50
N LEU A 276 -8.46 10.54 -14.03
CA LEU A 276 -7.32 9.99 -13.26
C LEU A 276 -6.17 11.00 -13.10
N ASN A 277 -5.85 11.77 -14.13
CA ASN A 277 -4.62 12.57 -14.21
C ASN A 277 -4.84 14.04 -14.59
N GLY A 278 -6.09 14.47 -14.71
CA GLY A 278 -6.43 15.79 -15.23
C GLY A 278 -6.35 15.89 -16.76
N PRO A 279 -6.70 17.06 -17.33
CA PRO A 279 -6.77 17.25 -18.78
C PRO A 279 -5.39 17.16 -19.43
N ARG A 280 -5.30 16.36 -20.50
CA ARG A 280 -4.09 16.18 -21.33
C ARG A 280 -4.42 16.48 -22.79
N ASN A 281 -3.61 17.33 -23.41
CA ASN A 281 -3.73 17.65 -24.83
C ASN A 281 -2.94 16.65 -25.68
N ARG A 282 -3.50 16.28 -26.82
CA ARG A 282 -2.76 15.49 -27.82
C ARG A 282 -1.62 16.35 -28.42
N PRO A 283 -0.50 15.75 -28.79
CA PRO A 283 0.55 16.47 -29.52
C PRO A 283 -0.06 17.18 -30.75
N GLY A 284 0.19 18.49 -30.89
CA GLY A 284 -0.34 19.30 -31.98
C GLY A 284 -1.69 20.00 -31.73
N GLN A 285 -2.33 19.79 -30.60
CA GLN A 285 -3.53 20.55 -30.21
C GLN A 285 -3.15 21.76 -29.35
N ALA A 286 -3.79 22.90 -29.60
CA ALA A 286 -3.63 24.09 -28.77
C ALA A 286 -4.06 23.79 -27.32
N PRO A 287 -3.40 24.41 -26.31
CA PRO A 287 -3.77 24.25 -24.91
C PRO A 287 -5.24 24.62 -24.70
N GLN A 288 -6.06 23.68 -24.20
CA GLN A 288 -7.39 24.03 -23.77
C GLN A 288 -7.29 24.94 -22.53
N PRO A 289 -8.06 26.04 -22.47
CA PRO A 289 -8.06 26.87 -21.29
C PRO A 289 -8.50 26.03 -20.08
N ILE A 290 -7.71 26.07 -19.01
CA ILE A 290 -8.07 25.45 -17.74
C ILE A 290 -9.35 26.15 -17.28
N PRO A 291 -10.46 25.43 -17.06
CA PRO A 291 -11.62 26.06 -16.45
C PRO A 291 -11.17 26.56 -15.07
N VAL A 292 -11.09 27.86 -14.92
CA VAL A 292 -10.89 28.51 -13.62
C VAL A 292 -12.19 28.25 -12.88
N SER A 293 -12.24 27.13 -12.11
CA SER A 293 -13.28 26.95 -11.13
C SER A 293 -13.06 28.04 -10.09
N GLY A 294 -13.90 29.06 -10.17
CA GLY A 294 -13.92 30.14 -9.19
C GLY A 294 -14.18 29.55 -7.82
N VAL A 295 -13.15 29.29 -7.09
CA VAL A 295 -13.19 29.28 -5.63
C VAL A 295 -13.04 30.75 -5.23
N ALA A 296 -14.17 31.44 -5.19
CA ALA A 296 -14.26 32.65 -4.39
C ALA A 296 -14.09 32.20 -2.94
N LEU A 297 -13.06 32.69 -2.31
CA LEU A 297 -12.81 32.61 -0.87
C LEU A 297 -13.90 33.36 -0.09
#